data_609f26488d15401b3aa5903b2bd00de4
#
_entry.id   609f26488d15401b3aa5903b2bd00de4
#
_cell.length_a   1.000
_cell.length_b   1.000
_cell.length_c   1.000
_cell.angle_alpha   90.00
_cell.angle_beta   90.00
_cell.angle_gamma   90.00
#
_symmetry.space_group_name_H-M   'P 1'
#
loop_
_entity.id
_entity.type
_entity.pdbx_description
1 polymer ?
#
loop_
_entity_poly.entity_id
_entity_poly.type
_entity_poly.pdbx_seq_one_letter_code
_entity_poly.pdbx_strand_id
1 'polypeptide(L)'
;VKSIGLSMAVSALLAMTPAAQPALPAAQPALPAAQPSSPDPALDQSIAPDQPVAAEPAVLDAGHVDLGPRYVDDEWTLLIHDDAAQPVWRDPDRTVLRVTDAALRAVPDDPTYGFLGVPAGTDVHVVPQVQHPDVVWVGWNTQDPRVMQTIDRGVTLELADVDGPGEVVMYLQDGTFSEPQVLWRSTEPPGQPMWVEVNTHTHANWVFTAPGVYLIAVRASADLVGGERVSATRHLRFAVGDATSTDEALAARPGEVAAPPPAGPDPAEPDDAGGGGPWLVVGLVVVAVALAGALVVVVLRGRAVRRRVEQERAGS
;
A
#
# COMPACT_ATOMS: atom_id res chain seq x y z
N VAL A 1 -87.14 49.47 48.84
CA VAL A 1 -87.69 48.50 47.96
C VAL A 1 -86.70 48.30 46.79
N LYS A 2 -86.18 47.14 46.59
CA LYS A 2 -85.20 46.45 45.72
C LYS A 2 -84.69 47.22 44.49
N SER A 3 -83.41 47.54 44.51
CA SER A 3 -82.61 47.94 43.37
C SER A 3 -81.93 46.69 42.73
N ILE A 4 -82.13 46.53 41.43
CA ILE A 4 -81.50 45.54 40.66
C ILE A 4 -80.32 46.15 39.92
N GLY A 5 -79.13 45.67 40.30
CA GLY A 5 -77.85 46.13 39.67
C GLY A 5 -77.63 45.34 38.40
N LEU A 6 -77.39 46.04 37.30
CA LEU A 6 -77.02 45.47 35.99
C LEU A 6 -75.47 45.46 35.86
N SER A 7 -74.93 44.27 35.91
CA SER A 7 -73.48 44.10 35.66
C SER A 7 -73.20 43.95 34.17
N MET A 8 -72.49 44.90 33.59
CA MET A 8 -71.97 44.80 32.24
C MET A 8 -70.73 43.95 32.28
N ALA A 9 -70.76 42.83 31.61
CA ALA A 9 -69.54 42.00 31.33
C ALA A 9 -68.89 42.53 30.06
N VAL A 10 -67.66 43.04 30.19
CA VAL A 10 -66.80 43.41 29.06
C VAL A 10 -66.05 42.17 28.65
N SER A 11 -66.42 41.61 27.51
CA SER A 11 -65.65 40.52 26.88
C SER A 11 -64.46 41.06 26.09
N ALA A 12 -63.27 40.87 26.61
CA ALA A 12 -62.04 41.15 25.89
C ALA A 12 -61.74 40.01 24.89
N LEU A 13 -61.85 40.31 23.60
CA LEU A 13 -61.42 39.41 22.53
C LEU A 13 -59.88 39.48 22.47
N LEU A 14 -59.19 38.44 22.93
CA LEU A 14 -57.77 38.23 22.64
C LEU A 14 -57.67 37.74 21.19
N ALA A 15 -57.12 38.61 20.33
CA ALA A 15 -56.68 38.20 18.98
C ALA A 15 -55.41 37.34 19.09
N MET A 16 -55.54 36.04 18.91
CA MET A 16 -54.38 35.14 18.75
C MET A 16 -53.81 35.34 17.34
N THR A 17 -52.64 35.92 17.23
CA THR A 17 -51.82 35.90 16.02
C THR A 17 -51.28 34.49 15.85
N PRO A 18 -51.42 33.86 14.66
CA PRO A 18 -50.79 32.56 14.41
C PRO A 18 -49.30 32.71 14.39
N ALA A 19 -48.59 32.01 15.29
CA ALA A 19 -47.16 31.89 15.28
C ALA A 19 -46.73 31.24 13.97
N ALA A 20 -45.89 31.92 13.19
CA ALA A 20 -45.25 31.37 12.00
C ALA A 20 -44.39 30.19 12.43
N GLN A 21 -44.74 28.99 11.99
CA GLN A 21 -43.88 27.81 12.13
C GLN A 21 -42.62 28.00 11.28
N PRO A 22 -41.42 27.72 11.81
CA PRO A 22 -40.24 27.71 10.98
C PRO A 22 -40.38 26.62 9.91
N ALA A 23 -40.19 27.02 8.65
CA ALA A 23 -40.18 26.10 7.52
C ALA A 23 -39.05 25.08 7.76
N LEU A 24 -39.42 23.78 7.73
CA LEU A 24 -38.42 22.68 7.72
C LEU A 24 -37.54 22.87 6.49
N PRO A 25 -36.20 22.73 6.63
CA PRO A 25 -35.30 22.77 5.48
C PRO A 25 -35.78 21.69 4.47
N ALA A 26 -35.90 22.09 3.21
CA ALA A 26 -36.22 21.17 2.13
C ALA A 26 -35.20 20.01 2.16
N ALA A 27 -35.69 18.77 2.21
CA ALA A 27 -34.88 17.59 2.12
C ALA A 27 -34.01 17.69 0.84
N GLN A 28 -32.68 17.77 1.03
CA GLN A 28 -31.76 17.68 -0.09
C GLN A 28 -32.02 16.32 -0.78
N PRO A 29 -32.04 16.25 -2.11
CA PRO A 29 -32.11 14.96 -2.79
C PRO A 29 -30.92 14.14 -2.33
N ALA A 30 -31.18 12.93 -1.81
CA ALA A 30 -30.13 11.99 -1.44
C ALA A 30 -29.25 11.80 -2.69
N LEU A 31 -27.94 11.99 -2.53
CA LEU A 31 -26.98 11.61 -3.55
C LEU A 31 -27.26 10.14 -3.89
N PRO A 32 -27.28 9.76 -5.18
CA PRO A 32 -27.44 8.35 -5.53
C PRO A 32 -26.33 7.59 -4.81
N ALA A 33 -26.69 6.54 -4.07
CA ALA A 33 -25.75 5.64 -3.48
C ALA A 33 -24.79 5.21 -4.60
N ALA A 34 -23.47 5.36 -4.39
CA ALA A 34 -22.47 4.86 -5.32
C ALA A 34 -22.83 3.39 -5.56
N GLN A 35 -23.22 3.06 -6.80
CA GLN A 35 -23.37 1.66 -7.16
C GLN A 35 -22.01 1.03 -6.99
N PRO A 36 -21.90 -0.17 -6.38
CA PRO A 36 -20.65 -0.90 -6.41
C PRO A 36 -20.22 -0.97 -7.88
N SER A 37 -19.02 -0.48 -8.18
CA SER A 37 -18.40 -0.62 -9.48
C SER A 37 -18.51 -2.10 -9.85
N SER A 38 -19.05 -2.41 -11.04
CA SER A 38 -19.03 -3.79 -11.54
C SER A 38 -17.63 -4.31 -11.38
N PRO A 39 -17.42 -5.55 -10.87
CA PRO A 39 -16.10 -6.14 -10.79
C PRO A 39 -15.40 -5.96 -12.15
N ASP A 40 -14.15 -5.53 -12.14
CA ASP A 40 -13.37 -5.41 -13.36
C ASP A 40 -13.30 -6.81 -14.00
N PRO A 41 -13.81 -7.03 -15.23
CA PRO A 41 -13.76 -8.34 -15.87
C PRO A 41 -12.34 -8.88 -16.04
N ALA A 42 -11.33 -7.99 -16.05
CA ALA A 42 -9.91 -8.38 -16.08
C ALA A 42 -9.44 -9.01 -14.77
N LEU A 43 -10.17 -8.81 -13.66
CA LEU A 43 -9.92 -9.45 -12.37
C LEU A 43 -10.77 -10.72 -12.16
N ASP A 44 -11.71 -11.01 -13.05
CA ASP A 44 -12.52 -12.24 -13.01
C ASP A 44 -11.75 -13.37 -13.68
N GLN A 45 -10.78 -13.94 -12.94
CA GLN A 45 -9.91 -15.00 -13.38
C GLN A 45 -10.43 -16.36 -12.92
N SER A 46 -10.49 -17.33 -13.82
CA SER A 46 -10.79 -18.73 -13.50
C SER A 46 -9.60 -19.61 -13.87
N ILE A 47 -8.98 -20.23 -12.88
CA ILE A 47 -7.85 -21.13 -13.08
C ILE A 47 -8.35 -22.57 -13.15
N ALA A 48 -8.14 -23.22 -14.30
CA ALA A 48 -8.45 -24.64 -14.45
C ALA A 48 -7.38 -25.49 -13.71
N PRO A 49 -7.79 -26.60 -13.04
CA PRO A 49 -6.87 -27.41 -12.24
C PRO A 49 -5.79 -28.11 -13.08
N ASP A 50 -6.03 -28.32 -14.37
CA ASP A 50 -5.18 -29.02 -15.32
C ASP A 50 -4.40 -28.09 -16.26
N GLN A 51 -4.37 -26.79 -15.97
CA GLN A 51 -3.54 -25.86 -16.75
C GLN A 51 -2.08 -26.30 -16.75
N PRO A 52 -1.44 -26.37 -17.95
CA PRO A 52 -0.07 -26.87 -18.05
C PRO A 52 0.95 -25.92 -17.44
N VAL A 53 2.09 -26.46 -17.04
CA VAL A 53 3.32 -25.70 -16.79
C VAL A 53 4.13 -25.67 -18.09
N ALA A 54 4.42 -24.48 -18.61
CA ALA A 54 5.19 -24.33 -19.84
C ALA A 54 6.66 -24.71 -19.60
N ALA A 55 7.22 -25.52 -20.50
CA ALA A 55 8.59 -25.98 -20.41
C ALA A 55 9.61 -24.99 -21.00
N GLU A 56 9.19 -24.14 -21.93
CA GLU A 56 10.09 -23.21 -22.64
C GLU A 56 10.28 -21.91 -21.89
N PRO A 57 11.48 -21.31 -21.97
CA PRO A 57 11.70 -19.96 -21.46
C PRO A 57 10.77 -18.93 -22.12
N ALA A 58 10.41 -17.89 -21.41
CA ALA A 58 9.56 -16.83 -21.91
C ALA A 58 10.06 -15.44 -21.52
N VAL A 59 9.76 -14.45 -22.36
CA VAL A 59 9.85 -13.03 -22.05
C VAL A 59 8.45 -12.46 -22.17
N LEU A 60 7.95 -11.85 -21.09
CA LEU A 60 6.61 -11.29 -21.00
C LEU A 60 6.76 -9.77 -20.84
N ASP A 61 6.42 -9.00 -21.87
CA ASP A 61 6.54 -7.53 -21.91
C ASP A 61 5.20 -6.81 -21.92
N ALA A 62 4.12 -7.55 -22.06
CA ALA A 62 2.74 -7.06 -22.01
C ALA A 62 1.81 -8.19 -21.55
N GLY A 63 0.55 -7.84 -21.26
CA GLY A 63 -0.47 -8.79 -20.86
C GLY A 63 -0.49 -9.04 -19.35
N HIS A 64 -1.41 -9.91 -18.96
CA HIS A 64 -1.77 -10.19 -17.58
C HIS A 64 -0.96 -11.36 -17.03
N VAL A 65 -0.27 -11.14 -15.92
CA VAL A 65 0.52 -12.18 -15.24
C VAL A 65 0.37 -12.08 -13.73
N ASP A 66 0.24 -13.21 -13.06
CA ASP A 66 0.11 -13.29 -11.62
C ASP A 66 1.14 -14.24 -11.00
N LEU A 67 1.71 -13.80 -9.91
CA LEU A 67 2.48 -14.66 -9.02
C LEU A 67 1.50 -15.45 -8.15
N GLY A 68 1.55 -16.78 -8.22
CA GLY A 68 0.62 -17.63 -7.48
C GLY A 68 1.26 -18.90 -6.93
N PRO A 69 0.90 -19.31 -5.70
CA PRO A 69 1.27 -20.62 -5.18
C PRO A 69 0.57 -21.72 -5.97
N ARG A 70 1.25 -22.85 -6.13
CA ARG A 70 0.75 -24.02 -6.81
C ARG A 70 1.46 -25.28 -6.31
N TYR A 71 0.86 -26.43 -6.56
CA TYR A 71 1.52 -27.73 -6.43
C TYR A 71 1.98 -28.23 -7.79
N VAL A 72 3.26 -28.60 -7.88
CA VAL A 72 3.86 -29.29 -9.03
C VAL A 72 4.45 -30.59 -8.51
N ASP A 73 4.07 -31.72 -9.07
CA ASP A 73 4.49 -33.06 -8.63
C ASP A 73 4.33 -33.26 -7.09
N ASP A 74 3.21 -32.79 -6.56
CA ASP A 74 2.85 -32.76 -5.14
C ASP A 74 3.71 -31.83 -4.25
N GLU A 75 4.64 -31.09 -4.80
CA GLU A 75 5.46 -30.12 -4.09
C GLU A 75 4.88 -28.71 -4.17
N TRP A 76 4.80 -28.05 -3.01
CA TRP A 76 4.42 -26.62 -2.92
C TRP A 76 5.46 -25.74 -3.58
N THR A 77 5.04 -24.86 -4.46
CA THR A 77 5.92 -23.91 -5.16
C THR A 77 5.20 -22.61 -5.49
N LEU A 78 5.92 -21.66 -6.07
CA LEU A 78 5.42 -20.38 -6.55
C LEU A 78 5.72 -20.30 -8.05
N LEU A 79 4.70 -20.05 -8.86
CA LEU A 79 4.79 -19.93 -10.30
C LEU A 79 4.20 -18.60 -10.78
N ILE A 80 4.44 -18.27 -12.05
CA ILE A 80 3.81 -17.17 -12.76
C ILE A 80 2.68 -17.74 -13.61
N HIS A 81 1.44 -17.31 -13.34
CA HIS A 81 0.30 -17.57 -14.21
C HIS A 81 0.32 -16.53 -15.34
N ASP A 82 0.49 -16.99 -16.58
CA ASP A 82 0.48 -16.17 -17.79
C ASP A 82 -0.85 -16.38 -18.50
N ASP A 83 -1.65 -15.34 -18.56
CA ASP A 83 -3.02 -15.33 -19.08
C ASP A 83 -3.12 -14.65 -20.47
N ALA A 84 -1.98 -14.32 -21.10
CA ALA A 84 -1.96 -13.45 -22.29
C ALA A 84 -2.61 -14.06 -23.54
N ALA A 85 -2.44 -15.34 -23.84
CA ALA A 85 -2.97 -15.97 -25.06
C ALA A 85 -3.70 -17.30 -24.80
N GLN A 86 -3.01 -18.25 -24.24
CA GLN A 86 -3.55 -19.48 -23.66
C GLN A 86 -3.01 -19.57 -22.24
N PRO A 87 -3.89 -19.65 -21.24
CA PRO A 87 -3.46 -19.64 -19.86
C PRO A 87 -2.51 -20.79 -19.55
N VAL A 88 -1.31 -20.45 -19.06
CA VAL A 88 -0.29 -21.41 -18.67
C VAL A 88 0.43 -20.96 -17.41
N TRP A 89 0.96 -21.89 -16.67
CA TRP A 89 1.89 -21.58 -15.59
C TRP A 89 3.33 -21.60 -16.08
N ARG A 90 4.16 -20.70 -15.58
CA ARG A 90 5.57 -20.60 -15.95
C ARG A 90 6.46 -20.64 -14.72
N ASP A 91 7.60 -21.30 -14.87
CA ASP A 91 8.65 -21.29 -13.87
C ASP A 91 9.31 -19.88 -13.84
N PRO A 92 9.35 -19.19 -12.70
CA PRO A 92 10.03 -17.90 -12.57
C PRO A 92 11.51 -17.94 -12.96
N ASP A 93 12.18 -19.08 -12.75
CA ASP A 93 13.60 -19.25 -13.14
C ASP A 93 13.80 -19.27 -14.66
N ARG A 94 12.73 -19.43 -15.44
CA ARG A 94 12.72 -19.50 -16.90
C ARG A 94 11.90 -18.39 -17.55
N THR A 95 11.45 -17.43 -16.77
CA THR A 95 10.55 -16.36 -17.24
C THR A 95 11.15 -15.00 -16.88
N VAL A 96 11.24 -14.12 -17.88
CA VAL A 96 11.65 -12.72 -17.68
C VAL A 96 10.43 -11.83 -17.84
N LEU A 97 10.15 -11.01 -16.84
CA LEU A 97 9.18 -9.93 -16.89
C LEU A 97 9.92 -8.69 -17.42
N ARG A 98 9.65 -8.32 -18.66
CA ARG A 98 10.29 -7.18 -19.31
C ARG A 98 9.47 -5.92 -19.07
N VAL A 99 10.07 -4.94 -18.40
CA VAL A 99 9.47 -3.62 -18.15
C VAL A 99 10.09 -2.63 -19.12
N THR A 100 9.39 -2.35 -20.22
CA THR A 100 9.86 -1.45 -21.28
C THR A 100 9.80 0.02 -20.85
N ASP A 101 10.41 0.92 -21.67
CA ASP A 101 10.34 2.38 -21.43
C ASP A 101 8.92 2.94 -21.60
N ALA A 102 7.95 2.15 -22.09
CA ALA A 102 6.52 2.50 -22.01
C ALA A 102 6.04 2.64 -20.54
N ALA A 103 6.75 2.05 -19.60
CA ALA A 103 6.51 2.13 -18.15
C ALA A 103 7.10 3.39 -17.48
N LEU A 104 7.90 4.21 -18.19
CA LEU A 104 8.51 5.42 -17.61
C LEU A 104 7.46 6.42 -17.13
N ARG A 105 7.61 6.87 -15.91
CA ARG A 105 6.77 7.91 -15.28
C ARG A 105 7.65 8.82 -14.44
N ALA A 106 7.42 10.14 -14.55
CA ALA A 106 8.03 11.09 -13.63
C ALA A 106 7.37 10.99 -12.25
N VAL A 107 8.16 10.94 -11.20
CA VAL A 107 7.66 10.99 -9.82
C VAL A 107 6.89 12.29 -9.61
N PRO A 108 5.64 12.26 -9.13
CA PRO A 108 4.83 13.45 -8.90
C PRO A 108 5.47 14.41 -7.89
N ASP A 109 5.27 15.72 -8.10
CA ASP A 109 5.61 16.75 -7.10
C ASP A 109 4.52 16.81 -6.01
N ASP A 110 4.42 15.71 -5.26
CA ASP A 110 3.48 15.51 -4.17
C ASP A 110 4.19 14.76 -3.04
N PRO A 111 4.22 15.33 -1.81
CA PRO A 111 4.85 14.71 -0.65
C PRO A 111 4.36 13.29 -0.33
N THR A 112 3.15 12.95 -0.77
CA THR A 112 2.56 11.62 -0.62
C THR A 112 3.42 10.52 -1.26
N TYR A 113 4.20 10.85 -2.31
CA TYR A 113 5.10 9.92 -2.99
C TYR A 113 6.53 9.93 -2.45
N GLY A 114 6.79 10.62 -1.34
CA GLY A 114 8.11 10.62 -0.68
C GLY A 114 8.62 9.23 -0.28
N PHE A 115 7.72 8.25 -0.16
CA PHE A 115 8.07 6.85 0.11
C PHE A 115 8.86 6.18 -1.03
N LEU A 116 8.86 6.74 -2.23
CA LEU A 116 9.64 6.22 -3.37
C LEU A 116 11.16 6.46 -3.22
N GLY A 117 11.58 7.32 -2.28
CA GLY A 117 12.99 7.54 -1.99
C GLY A 117 13.76 8.35 -3.05
N VAL A 118 13.10 8.83 -4.09
CA VAL A 118 13.69 9.61 -5.17
C VAL A 118 13.00 10.98 -5.32
N PRO A 119 13.70 12.03 -5.80
CA PRO A 119 13.14 13.36 -5.95
C PRO A 119 11.96 13.42 -6.93
N ALA A 120 11.04 14.38 -6.72
CA ALA A 120 10.02 14.74 -7.70
C ALA A 120 10.63 15.04 -9.09
N GLY A 121 9.96 14.60 -10.15
CA GLY A 121 10.42 14.74 -11.52
C GLY A 121 11.47 13.72 -11.97
N THR A 122 11.95 12.86 -11.08
CA THR A 122 12.81 11.73 -11.48
C THR A 122 12.00 10.72 -12.27
N ASP A 123 12.52 10.28 -13.41
CA ASP A 123 11.91 9.20 -14.19
C ASP A 123 12.18 7.84 -13.54
N VAL A 124 11.12 7.10 -13.29
CA VAL A 124 11.14 5.73 -12.75
C VAL A 124 10.30 4.82 -13.64
N HIS A 125 10.59 3.52 -13.66
CA HIS A 125 9.75 2.56 -14.34
C HIS A 125 8.66 2.06 -13.40
N VAL A 126 7.40 2.15 -13.84
CA VAL A 126 6.23 1.74 -13.06
C VAL A 126 5.46 0.67 -13.80
N VAL A 127 5.46 -0.57 -13.29
CA VAL A 127 4.44 -1.57 -13.65
C VAL A 127 3.17 -1.17 -12.92
N PRO A 128 2.12 -0.76 -13.63
CA PRO A 128 0.99 -0.10 -12.99
C PRO A 128 0.01 -1.09 -12.35
N GLN A 129 -0.67 -0.66 -11.29
CA GLN A 129 -1.78 -1.40 -10.67
C GLN A 129 -2.97 -1.56 -11.62
N VAL A 130 -3.20 -0.59 -12.50
CA VAL A 130 -4.25 -0.63 -13.53
C VAL A 130 -3.63 -1.07 -14.85
N GLN A 131 -4.24 -2.04 -15.53
CA GLN A 131 -3.72 -2.59 -16.78
C GLN A 131 -3.39 -1.50 -17.82
N HIS A 132 -2.19 -1.63 -18.41
CA HIS A 132 -1.74 -0.82 -19.54
C HIS A 132 -1.37 -1.75 -20.71
N PRO A 133 -1.81 -1.48 -21.94
CA PRO A 133 -1.64 -2.41 -23.07
C PRO A 133 -0.18 -2.69 -23.45
N ASP A 134 0.74 -1.75 -23.18
CA ASP A 134 2.14 -1.81 -23.57
C ASP A 134 3.09 -2.11 -22.40
N VAL A 135 2.56 -2.50 -21.25
CA VAL A 135 3.35 -2.83 -20.05
C VAL A 135 2.84 -4.15 -19.48
N VAL A 136 3.75 -5.04 -19.10
CA VAL A 136 3.40 -6.27 -18.39
C VAL A 136 2.63 -5.90 -17.10
N TRP A 137 1.49 -6.56 -16.88
CA TRP A 137 0.60 -6.25 -15.77
C TRP A 137 0.74 -7.33 -14.70
N VAL A 138 1.51 -7.02 -13.65
CA VAL A 138 1.97 -8.00 -12.66
C VAL A 138 1.14 -7.93 -11.39
N GLY A 139 0.50 -9.04 -11.06
CA GLY A 139 -0.29 -9.25 -9.86
C GLY A 139 0.11 -10.48 -9.07
N TRP A 140 -0.78 -10.89 -8.19
CA TRP A 140 -0.73 -12.16 -7.47
C TRP A 140 -2.12 -12.75 -7.32
N ASN A 141 -2.18 -14.07 -7.26
CA ASN A 141 -3.42 -14.78 -6.97
C ASN A 141 -3.21 -15.96 -6.02
N THR A 142 -4.29 -16.36 -5.35
CA THR A 142 -4.38 -17.58 -4.52
C THR A 142 -5.54 -18.46 -5.01
N GLN A 143 -5.77 -18.47 -6.34
CA GLN A 143 -6.97 -19.05 -6.97
C GLN A 143 -6.72 -20.42 -7.61
N ASP A 144 -5.50 -20.99 -7.47
CA ASP A 144 -5.29 -22.38 -7.89
C ASP A 144 -6.26 -23.31 -7.13
N PRO A 145 -7.04 -24.16 -7.81
CA PRO A 145 -8.07 -24.98 -7.17
C PRO A 145 -7.56 -25.92 -6.09
N ARG A 146 -6.34 -26.46 -6.24
CA ARG A 146 -5.73 -27.33 -5.25
C ARG A 146 -5.25 -26.54 -4.04
N VAL A 147 -4.67 -25.36 -4.27
CA VAL A 147 -4.27 -24.43 -3.21
C VAL A 147 -5.49 -24.02 -2.39
N MET A 148 -6.57 -23.59 -3.04
CA MET A 148 -7.82 -23.21 -2.35
C MET A 148 -8.42 -24.31 -1.47
N GLN A 149 -8.21 -25.58 -1.81
CA GLN A 149 -8.71 -26.73 -1.06
C GLN A 149 -7.81 -27.15 0.11
N THR A 150 -6.55 -26.76 0.10
CA THR A 150 -5.54 -27.31 1.03
C THR A 150 -5.04 -26.29 2.06
N ILE A 151 -5.08 -24.99 1.77
CA ILE A 151 -4.59 -23.95 2.69
C ILE A 151 -5.66 -23.56 3.72
N ASP A 152 -5.21 -23.18 4.92
CA ASP A 152 -6.06 -22.59 5.95
C ASP A 152 -6.06 -21.07 5.80
N ARG A 153 -7.18 -20.51 5.29
CA ARG A 153 -7.50 -19.08 5.16
C ARG A 153 -6.69 -18.28 4.15
N GLY A 154 -5.40 -18.54 3.95
CA GLY A 154 -4.60 -17.74 3.01
C GLY A 154 -3.12 -18.07 2.99
N VAL A 155 -2.39 -17.22 2.27
CA VAL A 155 -0.94 -17.34 2.01
C VAL A 155 -0.25 -16.09 2.52
N THR A 156 0.92 -16.25 3.13
CA THR A 156 1.85 -15.13 3.34
C THR A 156 2.81 -15.07 2.16
N LEU A 157 2.75 -14.00 1.37
CA LEU A 157 3.80 -13.63 0.43
C LEU A 157 4.78 -12.71 1.16
N GLU A 158 6.07 -12.92 0.97
CA GLU A 158 7.09 -12.18 1.69
C GLU A 158 8.20 -11.76 0.72
N LEU A 159 8.57 -10.48 0.75
CA LEU A 159 9.80 -10.01 0.11
C LEU A 159 11.00 -10.52 0.91
N ALA A 160 11.68 -11.53 0.37
CA ALA A 160 12.80 -12.17 1.04
C ALA A 160 14.14 -11.50 0.70
N ASP A 161 14.30 -11.02 -0.54
CA ASP A 161 15.51 -10.31 -0.98
C ASP A 161 15.25 -9.57 -2.30
N VAL A 162 16.06 -8.55 -2.60
CA VAL A 162 16.10 -7.86 -3.89
C VAL A 162 17.55 -7.65 -4.30
N ASP A 163 17.90 -8.18 -5.47
CA ASP A 163 19.21 -7.99 -6.10
C ASP A 163 19.00 -7.20 -7.40
N GLY A 164 19.56 -6.00 -7.51
CA GLY A 164 19.32 -5.10 -8.65
C GLY A 164 20.01 -3.74 -8.52
N PRO A 165 20.08 -2.96 -9.64
CA PRO A 165 20.83 -1.71 -9.69
C PRO A 165 20.16 -0.51 -8.99
N GLY A 166 18.91 -0.65 -8.57
CA GLY A 166 18.15 0.43 -7.94
C GLY A 166 17.18 -0.11 -6.90
N GLU A 167 16.37 0.79 -6.34
CA GLU A 167 15.35 0.43 -5.37
C GLU A 167 14.10 -0.13 -6.04
N VAL A 168 13.44 -1.05 -5.35
CA VAL A 168 12.13 -1.60 -5.72
C VAL A 168 11.12 -1.25 -4.63
N VAL A 169 9.99 -0.68 -5.04
CA VAL A 169 8.87 -0.40 -4.16
C VAL A 169 7.59 -0.99 -4.74
N MET A 170 6.85 -1.76 -3.96
CA MET A 170 5.52 -2.26 -4.32
C MET A 170 4.47 -1.63 -3.41
N TYR A 171 3.41 -1.05 -4.01
CA TYR A 171 2.36 -0.38 -3.25
C TYR A 171 0.99 -0.49 -3.91
N LEU A 172 -0.06 -0.38 -3.10
CA LEU A 172 -1.45 -0.23 -3.53
C LEU A 172 -1.89 1.22 -3.38
N GLN A 173 -2.78 1.66 -4.28
CA GLN A 173 -3.43 2.97 -4.19
C GLN A 173 -4.89 2.86 -4.58
N ASP A 174 -5.78 3.03 -3.60
CA ASP A 174 -7.23 2.98 -3.80
C ASP A 174 -7.78 4.35 -4.18
N GLY A 175 -7.97 4.56 -5.49
CA GLY A 175 -8.49 5.83 -6.03
C GLY A 175 -7.49 6.99 -5.95
N THR A 176 -7.97 8.20 -6.29
CA THR A 176 -7.10 9.38 -6.50
C THR A 176 -6.71 10.10 -5.20
N PHE A 177 -7.41 9.85 -4.09
CA PHE A 177 -7.30 10.62 -2.85
C PHE A 177 -6.88 9.80 -1.62
N SER A 178 -6.68 8.49 -1.78
CA SER A 178 -6.16 7.66 -0.69
C SER A 178 -4.63 7.70 -0.66
N GLU A 179 -4.06 7.65 0.54
CA GLU A 179 -2.62 7.50 0.70
C GLU A 179 -2.18 6.12 0.18
N PRO A 180 -1.06 6.04 -0.55
CA PRO A 180 -0.51 4.77 -1.00
C PRO A 180 -0.18 3.85 0.19
N GLN A 181 -0.59 2.60 0.08
CA GLN A 181 -0.20 1.56 1.03
C GLN A 181 1.05 0.84 0.51
N VAL A 182 2.21 1.14 1.07
CA VAL A 182 3.45 0.43 0.75
C VAL A 182 3.38 -0.99 1.30
N LEU A 183 3.59 -1.97 0.41
CA LEU A 183 3.59 -3.40 0.75
C LEU A 183 5.01 -3.93 0.92
N TRP A 184 5.90 -3.59 -0.03
CA TRP A 184 7.31 -3.99 -0.02
C TRP A 184 8.21 -2.83 -0.41
N ARG A 185 9.40 -2.78 0.17
CA ARG A 185 10.44 -1.82 -0.18
C ARG A 185 11.83 -2.45 -0.01
N SER A 186 12.66 -2.43 -1.07
CA SER A 186 13.99 -3.04 -1.03
C SER A 186 14.97 -2.36 -0.07
N THR A 187 14.72 -1.11 0.33
CA THR A 187 15.53 -0.37 1.33
C THR A 187 15.22 -0.75 2.78
N GLU A 188 14.11 -1.42 3.02
CA GLU A 188 13.78 -1.96 4.33
C GLU A 188 14.39 -3.35 4.52
N PRO A 189 14.58 -3.81 5.76
CA PRO A 189 15.10 -5.14 6.00
C PRO A 189 14.28 -6.23 5.30
N PRO A 190 14.92 -7.31 4.80
CA PRO A 190 14.23 -8.43 4.19
C PRO A 190 13.28 -9.12 5.19
N GLY A 191 12.36 -9.91 4.65
CA GLY A 191 11.36 -10.57 5.49
C GLY A 191 10.12 -9.73 5.71
N GLN A 192 9.65 -8.99 4.66
CA GLN A 192 8.45 -8.15 4.71
C GLN A 192 7.22 -8.98 4.32
N PRO A 193 6.42 -9.46 5.29
CA PRO A 193 5.28 -10.32 5.00
C PRO A 193 4.06 -9.51 4.56
N MET A 194 3.33 -10.07 3.59
CA MET A 194 2.03 -9.61 3.14
C MET A 194 1.04 -10.77 3.19
N TRP A 195 -0.03 -10.61 3.94
CA TRP A 195 -1.09 -11.62 4.00
C TRP A 195 -2.02 -11.50 2.79
N VAL A 196 -2.31 -12.64 2.16
CA VAL A 196 -3.23 -12.77 1.03
C VAL A 196 -4.26 -13.85 1.38
N GLU A 197 -5.52 -13.48 1.45
CA GLU A 197 -6.60 -14.43 1.70
C GLU A 197 -6.73 -15.44 0.54
N VAL A 198 -7.28 -16.60 0.84
CA VAL A 198 -7.63 -17.60 -0.18
C VAL A 198 -8.63 -17.01 -1.19
N ASN A 199 -8.51 -17.42 -2.46
CA ASN A 199 -9.37 -16.92 -3.55
C ASN A 199 -9.25 -15.40 -3.78
N THR A 200 -8.05 -14.87 -3.66
CA THR A 200 -7.74 -13.46 -3.93
C THR A 200 -6.99 -13.33 -5.25
N HIS A 201 -7.31 -12.26 -5.98
CA HIS A 201 -6.60 -11.80 -7.17
C HIS A 201 -6.44 -10.28 -7.08
N THR A 202 -5.20 -9.78 -7.16
CA THR A 202 -4.89 -8.37 -6.97
C THR A 202 -3.63 -7.96 -7.72
N HIS A 203 -3.61 -6.71 -8.21
CA HIS A 203 -2.44 -6.08 -8.82
C HIS A 203 -1.98 -4.89 -7.98
N ALA A 204 -0.68 -4.59 -8.02
CA ALA A 204 -0.08 -3.45 -7.34
C ALA A 204 0.78 -2.63 -8.32
N ASN A 205 1.14 -1.44 -7.90
CA ASN A 205 2.19 -0.68 -8.57
C ASN A 205 3.56 -1.23 -8.12
N TRP A 206 4.42 -1.59 -9.10
CA TRP A 206 5.82 -1.92 -8.86
C TRP A 206 6.68 -0.83 -9.45
N VAL A 207 7.50 -0.20 -8.63
CA VAL A 207 8.38 0.91 -9.04
C VAL A 207 9.82 0.45 -8.99
N PHE A 208 10.55 0.71 -10.06
CA PHE A 208 11.98 0.47 -10.21
C PHE A 208 12.67 1.81 -10.42
N THR A 209 13.59 2.20 -9.53
CA THR A 209 14.24 3.52 -9.56
C THR A 209 15.39 3.63 -10.55
N ALA A 210 15.88 2.50 -11.07
CA ALA A 210 16.92 2.44 -12.10
C ALA A 210 16.63 1.35 -13.14
N PRO A 211 17.05 1.51 -14.40
CA PRO A 211 16.99 0.42 -15.38
C PRO A 211 18.07 -0.64 -15.08
N GLY A 212 17.80 -1.88 -15.49
CA GLY A 212 18.73 -3.01 -15.36
C GLY A 212 18.04 -4.31 -14.99
N VAL A 213 18.84 -5.32 -14.67
CA VAL A 213 18.35 -6.64 -14.25
C VAL A 213 18.03 -6.63 -12.77
N TYR A 214 16.87 -7.18 -12.39
CA TYR A 214 16.49 -7.40 -11.00
C TYR A 214 16.12 -8.86 -10.77
N LEU A 215 16.56 -9.40 -9.64
CA LEU A 215 16.07 -10.65 -9.07
C LEU A 215 15.36 -10.34 -7.75
N ILE A 216 14.07 -10.61 -7.70
CA ILE A 216 13.24 -10.35 -6.52
C ILE A 216 12.87 -11.70 -5.91
N ALA A 217 13.45 -12.02 -4.76
CA ALA A 217 13.15 -13.24 -4.03
C ALA A 217 11.81 -13.10 -3.30
N VAL A 218 10.83 -13.89 -3.68
CA VAL A 218 9.53 -13.96 -3.03
C VAL A 218 9.34 -15.31 -2.38
N ARG A 219 9.02 -15.32 -1.09
CA ARG A 219 8.64 -16.51 -0.36
C ARG A 219 7.13 -16.58 -0.21
N ALA A 220 6.55 -17.73 -0.60
CA ALA A 220 5.15 -18.04 -0.35
C ALA A 220 5.04 -19.11 0.72
N SER A 221 4.36 -18.84 1.82
CA SER A 221 4.12 -19.81 2.89
C SER A 221 2.65 -19.86 3.29
N ALA A 222 2.18 -21.05 3.67
CA ALA A 222 0.81 -21.24 4.12
C ALA A 222 0.76 -22.33 5.21
N ASP A 223 -0.20 -22.18 6.11
CA ASP A 223 -0.63 -23.27 6.99
C ASP A 223 -1.69 -24.08 6.22
N LEU A 224 -1.58 -25.40 6.23
CA LEU A 224 -2.53 -26.29 5.59
C LEU A 224 -3.68 -26.65 6.54
N VAL A 225 -4.84 -26.96 5.99
CA VAL A 225 -6.01 -27.45 6.79
C VAL A 225 -5.64 -28.65 7.67
N GLY A 226 -4.66 -29.45 7.27
CA GLY A 226 -4.12 -30.58 8.05
C GLY A 226 -3.19 -30.20 9.20
N GLY A 227 -2.85 -28.90 9.35
CA GLY A 227 -1.95 -28.39 10.40
C GLY A 227 -0.46 -28.41 10.03
N GLU A 228 -0.11 -28.87 8.85
CA GLU A 228 1.24 -28.77 8.30
C GLU A 228 1.49 -27.36 7.75
N ARG A 229 2.75 -26.91 7.77
CA ARG A 229 3.17 -25.65 7.15
C ARG A 229 4.02 -25.92 5.90
N VAL A 230 3.70 -25.23 4.82
CA VAL A 230 4.44 -25.30 3.54
C VAL A 230 5.08 -23.94 3.23
N SER A 231 6.20 -23.99 2.53
CA SER A 231 6.90 -22.76 2.12
C SER A 231 7.77 -23.03 0.89
N ALA A 232 7.82 -22.06 -0.04
CA ALA A 232 8.73 -22.06 -1.17
C ALA A 232 9.22 -20.64 -1.44
N THR A 233 10.46 -20.50 -1.90
CA THR A 233 11.03 -19.22 -2.35
C THR A 233 11.39 -19.34 -3.81
N ARG A 234 11.03 -18.33 -4.63
CA ARG A 234 11.37 -18.20 -6.05
C ARG A 234 11.88 -16.80 -6.33
N HIS A 235 12.65 -16.66 -7.41
CA HIS A 235 13.17 -15.38 -7.85
C HIS A 235 12.43 -14.92 -9.11
N LEU A 236 11.67 -13.82 -8.98
CA LEU A 236 11.13 -13.13 -10.15
C LEU A 236 12.30 -12.42 -10.86
N ARG A 237 12.35 -12.56 -12.18
CA ARG A 237 13.38 -11.95 -13.04
C ARG A 237 12.77 -10.78 -13.80
N PHE A 238 13.29 -9.59 -13.57
CA PHE A 238 12.87 -8.41 -14.32
C PHE A 238 14.02 -7.91 -15.19
N ALA A 239 13.70 -7.52 -16.43
CA ALA A 239 14.56 -6.72 -17.29
C ALA A 239 13.90 -5.35 -17.45
N VAL A 240 14.41 -4.34 -16.75
CA VAL A 240 13.83 -2.99 -16.67
C VAL A 240 14.56 -2.04 -17.60
N GLY A 241 13.80 -1.33 -18.45
CA GLY A 241 14.32 -0.41 -19.49
C GLY A 241 14.62 -1.13 -20.81
N ASP A 242 14.39 -0.44 -21.92
CA ASP A 242 14.53 -1.01 -23.26
C ASP A 242 15.95 -1.49 -23.60
N ALA A 243 16.97 -0.88 -23.00
CA ALA A 243 18.36 -1.24 -23.17
C ALA A 243 18.80 -2.48 -22.39
N THR A 244 17.98 -2.97 -21.44
CA THR A 244 18.32 -4.11 -20.58
C THR A 244 18.15 -5.43 -21.32
N SER A 245 19.18 -6.26 -21.29
CA SER A 245 19.19 -7.57 -21.94
C SER A 245 18.30 -8.57 -21.20
N THR A 246 17.34 -9.16 -21.91
CA THR A 246 16.51 -10.25 -21.39
C THR A 246 17.29 -11.54 -21.24
N ASP A 247 18.32 -11.77 -22.06
CA ASP A 247 19.20 -12.94 -21.94
C ASP A 247 20.04 -12.86 -20.65
N GLU A 248 20.54 -11.66 -20.31
CA GLU A 248 21.23 -11.45 -19.04
C GLU A 248 20.28 -11.66 -17.86
N ALA A 249 19.05 -11.15 -17.94
CA ALA A 249 18.06 -11.36 -16.89
C ALA A 249 17.71 -12.84 -16.71
N LEU A 250 17.61 -13.62 -17.82
CA LEU A 250 17.36 -15.04 -17.78
C LEU A 250 18.54 -15.83 -17.19
N ALA A 251 19.77 -15.41 -17.47
CA ALA A 251 21.00 -16.04 -16.99
C ALA A 251 21.41 -15.62 -15.57
N ALA A 252 20.84 -14.52 -15.07
CA ALA A 252 21.21 -13.93 -13.77
C ALA A 252 21.02 -14.92 -12.61
N ARG A 253 21.89 -14.83 -11.62
CA ARG A 253 21.82 -15.62 -10.40
C ARG A 253 21.83 -14.70 -9.17
N PRO A 254 21.18 -15.11 -8.08
CA PRO A 254 21.19 -14.34 -6.83
C PRO A 254 22.63 -14.03 -6.38
N GLY A 255 22.88 -12.76 -6.02
CA GLY A 255 24.19 -12.26 -5.62
C GLY A 255 25.16 -11.97 -6.78
N GLU A 256 24.76 -12.14 -8.04
CA GLU A 256 25.56 -11.86 -9.24
C GLU A 256 25.07 -10.61 -10.00
N VAL A 257 23.92 -10.06 -9.64
CA VAL A 257 23.38 -8.85 -10.27
C VAL A 257 24.19 -7.62 -9.83
N ALA A 258 24.52 -6.76 -10.79
CA ALA A 258 25.36 -5.59 -10.50
C ALA A 258 24.72 -4.71 -9.42
N ALA A 259 25.48 -4.47 -8.35
CA ALA A 259 25.10 -3.46 -7.37
C ALA A 259 24.97 -2.07 -8.05
N PRO A 260 24.13 -1.17 -7.52
CA PRO A 260 24.03 0.18 -8.03
C PRO A 260 25.45 0.81 -8.11
N PRO A 261 25.76 1.58 -9.17
CA PRO A 261 27.00 2.32 -9.21
C PRO A 261 27.07 3.16 -7.93
N PRO A 262 28.25 3.22 -7.26
CA PRO A 262 28.39 4.04 -6.07
C PRO A 262 27.90 5.45 -6.41
N ALA A 263 27.04 6.00 -5.55
CA ALA A 263 26.58 7.38 -5.69
C ALA A 263 27.80 8.25 -5.98
N GLY A 264 27.81 8.94 -7.12
CA GLY A 264 28.89 9.86 -7.48
C GLY A 264 29.11 10.78 -6.29
N PRO A 265 30.33 11.30 -6.09
CA PRO A 265 30.58 12.20 -4.97
C PRO A 265 29.52 13.30 -5.02
N ASP A 266 28.81 13.47 -3.89
CA ASP A 266 27.90 14.57 -3.70
C ASP A 266 28.55 15.85 -4.26
N PRO A 267 27.82 16.68 -5.04
CA PRO A 267 28.33 17.96 -5.46
C PRO A 267 28.87 18.64 -4.21
N ALA A 268 30.19 18.84 -4.15
CA ALA A 268 30.90 19.35 -2.99
C ALA A 268 30.09 20.50 -2.40
N GLU A 269 29.59 20.33 -1.17
CA GLU A 269 29.14 21.47 -0.38
C GLU A 269 30.23 22.52 -0.43
N PRO A 270 29.91 23.81 -0.66
CA PRO A 270 30.94 24.85 -0.62
C PRO A 270 31.59 24.76 0.75
N ASP A 271 32.94 24.63 0.77
CA ASP A 271 33.77 24.61 1.95
C ASP A 271 33.37 25.80 2.85
N ASP A 272 32.51 25.58 3.81
CA ASP A 272 32.28 26.47 4.93
C ASP A 272 33.34 26.15 6.00
N ALA A 273 34.55 26.68 5.76
CA ALA A 273 35.59 26.67 6.73
C ALA A 273 35.23 27.60 7.90
N GLY A 274 34.62 27.01 8.97
CA GLY A 274 34.27 27.82 10.12
C GLY A 274 33.69 27.05 11.30
N GLY A 275 34.51 26.42 12.11
CA GLY A 275 34.35 26.42 13.56
C GLY A 275 33.10 25.76 14.14
N GLY A 276 33.13 24.43 14.35
CA GLY A 276 32.26 23.74 15.31
C GLY A 276 32.56 24.23 16.73
N GLY A 277 31.98 25.38 17.09
CA GLY A 277 32.02 25.93 18.43
C GLY A 277 31.08 25.21 19.41
N PRO A 278 31.21 25.40 20.72
CA PRO A 278 30.48 24.68 21.78
C PRO A 278 28.95 24.94 21.82
N TRP A 279 28.41 25.62 20.82
CA TRP A 279 27.01 26.02 20.71
C TRP A 279 26.02 24.85 20.51
N LEU A 280 26.46 23.75 19.88
CA LEU A 280 25.62 22.55 19.72
C LEU A 280 25.33 21.86 21.06
N VAL A 281 26.29 21.84 21.97
CA VAL A 281 26.10 21.28 23.33
C VAL A 281 25.19 22.18 24.16
N VAL A 282 25.31 23.50 24.02
CA VAL A 282 24.44 24.48 24.71
C VAL A 282 23.00 24.37 24.21
N GLY A 283 22.77 24.20 22.91
CA GLY A 283 21.43 24.01 22.34
C GLY A 283 20.73 22.76 22.86
N LEU A 284 21.45 21.63 22.97
CA LEU A 284 20.89 20.38 23.50
C LEU A 284 20.55 20.46 24.98
N VAL A 285 21.36 21.16 25.78
CA VAL A 285 21.09 21.36 27.21
C VAL A 285 19.87 22.27 27.44
N VAL A 286 19.70 23.32 26.63
CA VAL A 286 18.54 24.23 26.73
C VAL A 286 17.23 23.50 26.40
N VAL A 287 17.22 22.64 25.37
CA VAL A 287 16.04 21.84 25.01
C VAL A 287 15.70 20.83 26.11
N ALA A 288 16.70 20.16 26.69
CA ALA A 288 16.48 19.19 27.77
C ALA A 288 15.90 19.85 29.03
N VAL A 289 16.40 21.06 29.39
CA VAL A 289 15.87 21.82 30.54
C VAL A 289 14.46 22.33 30.30
N ALA A 290 14.14 22.76 29.08
CA ALA A 290 12.78 23.18 28.70
C ALA A 290 11.77 22.03 28.78
N LEU A 291 12.13 20.82 28.29
CA LEU A 291 11.30 19.61 28.37
C LEU A 291 11.09 19.15 29.81
N ALA A 292 12.13 19.20 30.66
CA ALA A 292 12.00 18.89 32.09
C ALA A 292 11.09 19.89 32.80
N GLY A 293 11.20 21.18 32.50
CA GLY A 293 10.32 22.21 33.03
C GLY A 293 8.85 22.04 32.65
N ALA A 294 8.59 21.68 31.37
CA ALA A 294 7.23 21.38 30.91
C ALA A 294 6.61 20.18 31.62
N LEU A 295 7.39 19.12 31.84
CA LEU A 295 6.96 17.92 32.56
C LEU A 295 6.57 18.25 34.02
N VAL A 296 7.38 19.05 34.71
CA VAL A 296 7.10 19.49 36.10
C VAL A 296 5.79 20.29 36.16
N VAL A 297 5.55 21.20 35.21
CA VAL A 297 4.31 21.99 35.15
C VAL A 297 3.08 21.09 34.94
N VAL A 298 3.18 20.09 34.05
CA VAL A 298 2.08 19.15 33.82
C VAL A 298 1.78 18.32 35.06
N VAL A 299 2.81 17.83 35.77
CA VAL A 299 2.63 17.06 37.01
C VAL A 299 2.03 17.92 38.12
N LEU A 300 2.48 19.16 38.28
CA LEU A 300 1.93 20.07 39.31
C LEU A 300 0.48 20.44 39.01
N ARG A 301 0.13 20.72 37.74
CA ARG A 301 -1.27 20.97 37.35
C ARG A 301 -2.15 19.76 37.58
N GLY A 302 -1.67 18.57 37.23
CA GLY A 302 -2.40 17.29 37.46
C GLY A 302 -2.68 17.07 38.96
N ARG A 303 -1.70 17.37 39.84
CA ARG A 303 -1.89 17.27 41.30
C ARG A 303 -2.85 18.33 41.83
N ALA A 304 -2.84 19.55 41.29
CA ALA A 304 -3.76 20.60 41.70
C ALA A 304 -5.21 20.27 41.32
N VAL A 305 -5.45 19.70 40.15
CA VAL A 305 -6.78 19.25 39.73
C VAL A 305 -7.30 18.10 40.62
N ARG A 306 -6.46 17.13 40.95
CA ARG A 306 -6.85 16.02 41.87
C ARG A 306 -7.26 16.54 43.24
N ARG A 307 -6.51 17.48 43.81
CA ARG A 307 -6.85 18.10 45.12
C ARG A 307 -8.18 18.82 45.11
N ARG A 308 -8.54 19.50 44.00
CA ARG A 308 -9.85 20.16 43.87
C ARG A 308 -11.00 19.17 43.83
N VAL A 309 -10.85 18.09 43.09
CA VAL A 309 -11.87 17.02 42.98
C VAL A 309 -12.06 16.31 44.34
N GLU A 310 -10.99 16.11 45.10
CA GLU A 310 -11.07 15.50 46.45
C GLU A 310 -11.75 16.48 47.48
N GLN A 311 -11.52 17.78 47.37
CA GLN A 311 -12.20 18.78 48.23
C GLN A 311 -13.69 18.92 47.91
N GLU A 312 -14.08 18.83 46.64
CA GLU A 312 -15.50 18.84 46.23
C GLU A 312 -16.25 17.57 46.69
N ARG A 313 -15.56 16.41 46.72
CA ARG A 313 -16.13 15.13 47.24
C ARG A 313 -16.24 15.07 48.77
N ALA A 314 -15.44 15.84 49.49
CA ALA A 314 -15.47 15.87 50.96
C ALA A 314 -16.46 16.90 51.53
N GLY A 315 -17.01 17.79 50.68
CA GLY A 315 -17.97 18.84 51.08
C GLY A 315 -19.42 18.55 50.68
N SER A 316 -19.70 17.35 50.11
CA SER A 316 -21.03 16.84 49.71
C SER A 316 -21.42 15.66 50.62
#